data_eab3416bc4226d459e986aded1a37932
#
_entry.id   eab3416bc4226d459e986aded1a37932
#
_cell.length_a   1.000
_cell.length_b   1.000
_cell.length_c   1.000
_cell.angle_alpha   90.00
_cell.angle_beta   90.00
_cell.angle_gamma   90.00
#
_symmetry.space_group_name_H-M   'P 1'
#
loop_
_entity.id
_entity.type
_entity.pdbx_description
1 polymer ?
#
loop_
_entity_poly.entity_id
_entity_poly.type
_entity_poly.pdbx_seq_one_letter_code
_entity_poly.pdbx_strand_id
1 'polypeptide(L)'
;MRKKLEITEKEVARFAGYLRQEEREDSTIESYLRAARQFAAWLDGRAVTKELAAAWKAQLLEQGYRPVSVNAMLAAVNKLLVCMGREDCKVRY
;
A
#
# COMPACT_ATOMS: atom_id res chain seq x y z
N MET A 1 19.49 12.92 -10.01
CA MET A 1 18.31 12.40 -10.70
C MET A 1 17.42 11.68 -9.70
N ARG A 2 16.16 12.03 -9.65
CA ARG A 2 15.24 11.38 -8.70
C ARG A 2 14.85 10.00 -9.22
N LYS A 3 15.01 9.00 -8.36
CA LYS A 3 14.49 7.67 -8.64
C LYS A 3 12.96 7.72 -8.62
N LYS A 4 12.33 7.16 -9.64
CA LYS A 4 10.90 6.94 -9.61
C LYS A 4 10.58 5.92 -8.53
N LEU A 5 9.57 6.19 -7.73
CA LEU A 5 9.20 5.32 -6.62
C LEU A 5 8.12 4.35 -7.08
N GLU A 6 8.55 3.25 -7.66
CA GLU A 6 7.65 2.19 -8.10
C GLU A 6 7.56 1.10 -7.05
N ILE A 7 6.39 0.49 -6.94
CA ILE A 7 6.20 -0.64 -6.02
C ILE A 7 6.36 -1.92 -6.83
N THR A 8 7.54 -2.54 -6.68
CA THR A 8 7.86 -3.80 -7.33
C THR A 8 7.83 -4.92 -6.29
N GLU A 9 8.03 -6.16 -6.72
CA GLU A 9 8.13 -7.30 -5.79
C GLU A 9 9.25 -7.10 -4.76
N LYS A 10 10.28 -6.35 -5.12
CA LYS A 10 11.37 -6.03 -4.21
C LYS A 10 10.87 -5.21 -3.03
N GLU A 11 10.04 -4.20 -3.29
CA GLU A 11 9.46 -3.37 -2.25
C GLU A 11 8.46 -4.17 -1.40
N VAL A 12 7.69 -5.05 -2.02
CA VAL A 12 6.75 -5.91 -1.30
C VAL A 12 7.51 -6.87 -0.38
N ALA A 13 8.61 -7.44 -0.84
CA ALA A 13 9.45 -8.32 -0.01
C ALA A 13 10.05 -7.57 1.18
N ARG A 14 10.50 -6.35 0.94
CA ARG A 14 11.03 -5.49 2.01
C ARG A 14 9.94 -5.17 3.04
N PHE A 15 8.74 -4.89 2.57
CA PHE A 15 7.59 -4.64 3.43
C PHE A 15 7.27 -5.86 4.31
N ALA A 16 7.33 -7.05 3.73
CA ALA A 16 7.13 -8.29 4.48
C ALA A 16 8.13 -8.42 5.64
N GLY A 17 9.41 -8.13 5.37
CA GLY A 17 10.44 -8.13 6.40
C GLY A 17 10.18 -7.10 7.49
N TYR A 18 9.76 -5.91 7.08
CA TYR A 18 9.41 -4.84 8.00
C TYR A 18 8.27 -5.25 8.94
N LEU A 19 7.22 -5.88 8.39
CA LEU A 19 6.09 -6.34 9.18
C LEU A 19 6.47 -7.45 10.17
N ARG A 20 7.39 -8.34 9.76
CA ARG A 20 7.89 -9.39 10.65
C ARG A 20 8.68 -8.81 11.81
N GLN A 21 9.44 -7.75 11.56
CA GLN A 21 10.18 -7.08 12.62
C GLN A 21 9.26 -6.42 13.64
N GLU A 22 8.05 -6.05 13.23
CA GLU A 22 7.04 -5.50 14.12
C GLU A 22 6.27 -6.58 14.88
N GLU A 23 6.67 -7.83 14.72
CA GLU A 23 6.06 -8.98 15.40
C GLU A 23 4.56 -9.12 15.14
N ARG A 24 4.14 -8.80 13.91
CA ARG A 24 2.77 -8.95 13.49
C ARG A 24 2.42 -10.41 13.25
N GLU A 25 1.15 -10.76 13.46
CA GLU A 25 0.67 -12.12 13.18
C GLU A 25 0.73 -12.41 11.67
N ASP A 26 0.97 -13.69 11.34
CA ASP A 26 1.08 -14.10 9.93
C ASP A 26 -0.15 -13.73 9.10
N SER A 27 -1.35 -13.89 9.67
CA SER A 27 -2.58 -13.54 8.95
C SER A 27 -2.64 -12.03 8.65
N THR A 28 -2.19 -11.20 9.58
CA THR A 28 -2.13 -9.75 9.39
C THR A 28 -1.11 -9.41 8.31
N ILE A 29 0.06 -10.06 8.34
CA ILE A 29 1.09 -9.85 7.33
C ILE A 29 0.55 -10.21 5.94
N GLU A 30 -0.12 -11.34 5.81
CA GLU A 30 -0.70 -11.77 4.53
C GLU A 30 -1.73 -10.77 4.02
N SER A 31 -2.60 -10.28 4.89
CA SER A 31 -3.60 -9.28 4.51
C SER A 31 -2.95 -7.98 4.02
N TYR A 32 -1.91 -7.55 4.71
CA TYR A 32 -1.18 -6.34 4.34
C TYR A 32 -0.47 -6.51 3.01
N LEU A 33 0.17 -7.67 2.79
CA LEU A 33 0.86 -7.95 1.54
C LEU A 33 -0.11 -8.03 0.36
N ARG A 34 -1.30 -8.60 0.59
CA ARG A 34 -2.34 -8.68 -0.44
C ARG A 34 -2.76 -7.28 -0.89
N ALA A 35 -3.01 -6.39 0.07
CA ALA A 35 -3.38 -5.01 -0.23
C ALA A 35 -2.24 -4.28 -0.96
N ALA A 36 -1.00 -4.50 -0.53
CA ALA A 36 0.16 -3.89 -1.17
C ALA A 36 0.29 -4.35 -2.62
N ARG A 37 0.09 -5.64 -2.88
CA ARG A 37 0.15 -6.19 -4.24
C ARG A 37 -1.00 -5.68 -5.11
N GLN A 38 -2.19 -5.53 -4.53
CA GLN A 38 -3.33 -4.95 -5.24
C GLN A 38 -3.05 -3.52 -5.67
N PHE A 39 -2.49 -2.74 -4.76
CA PHE A 39 -2.13 -1.35 -5.06
C PHE A 39 -1.06 -1.29 -6.15
N ALA A 40 -0.04 -2.15 -6.05
CA ALA A 40 1.04 -2.21 -7.04
C ALA A 40 0.49 -2.59 -8.42
N ALA A 41 -0.42 -3.56 -8.47
CA ALA A 41 -1.04 -3.98 -9.72
C ALA A 41 -1.87 -2.86 -10.34
N TRP A 42 -2.60 -2.12 -9.51
CA TRP A 42 -3.39 -0.97 -9.98
C TRP A 42 -2.50 0.13 -10.52
N LEU A 43 -1.35 0.37 -9.86
CA LEU A 43 -0.39 1.37 -10.33
C LEU A 43 0.20 1.01 -11.69
N ASP A 44 0.36 -0.29 -11.95
CA ASP A 44 0.84 -0.81 -13.24
C ASP A 44 2.11 -0.10 -13.72
N GLY A 45 3.13 -0.06 -12.87
CA GLY A 45 4.41 0.54 -13.19
C GLY A 45 4.50 2.04 -13.01
N ARG A 46 3.40 2.69 -12.65
CA ARG A 46 3.43 4.12 -12.39
C ARG A 46 4.10 4.40 -11.05
N ALA A 47 4.83 5.50 -10.97
CA ALA A 47 5.44 5.91 -9.71
C ALA A 47 4.36 6.32 -8.71
N VAL A 48 4.60 6.02 -7.43
CA VAL A 48 3.66 6.38 -6.36
C VAL A 48 3.64 7.90 -6.17
N THR A 49 2.43 8.46 -6.14
CA THR A 49 2.21 9.85 -5.77
C THR A 49 1.03 9.90 -4.80
N LYS A 50 0.91 11.00 -4.08
CA LYS A 50 -0.23 11.20 -3.18
C LYS A 50 -1.54 11.16 -3.96
N GLU A 51 -1.56 11.75 -5.14
CA GLU A 51 -2.74 11.79 -6.00
C GLU A 51 -3.16 10.40 -6.44
N LEU A 52 -2.20 9.55 -6.82
CA LEU A 52 -2.51 8.19 -7.21
C LEU A 52 -3.00 7.35 -6.02
N ALA A 53 -2.41 7.54 -4.86
CA ALA A 53 -2.85 6.83 -3.66
C ALA A 53 -4.30 7.21 -3.32
N ALA A 54 -4.63 8.50 -3.41
CA ALA A 54 -6.00 8.97 -3.18
C ALA A 54 -6.96 8.44 -4.25
N ALA A 55 -6.52 8.38 -5.51
CA ALA A 55 -7.32 7.84 -6.60
C ALA A 55 -7.61 6.37 -6.39
N TRP A 56 -6.67 5.61 -5.82
CA TRP A 56 -6.90 4.21 -5.50
C TRP A 56 -8.01 4.03 -4.47
N LYS A 57 -8.04 4.90 -3.47
CA LYS A 57 -9.13 4.90 -2.49
C LYS A 57 -10.49 5.08 -3.18
N ALA A 58 -10.59 6.06 -4.07
CA ALA A 58 -11.82 6.31 -4.81
C ALA A 58 -12.19 5.11 -5.66
N GLN A 59 -11.22 4.48 -6.29
CA GLN A 59 -11.43 3.30 -7.11
C GLN A 59 -12.00 2.14 -6.29
N LEU A 60 -11.47 1.92 -5.09
CA LEU A 60 -11.97 0.86 -4.22
C LEU A 60 -13.43 1.08 -3.83
N LEU A 61 -13.78 2.32 -3.49
CA LEU A 61 -15.16 2.66 -3.16
C LEU A 61 -16.07 2.46 -4.36
N GLU A 62 -15.61 2.82 -5.54
CA GLU A 62 -16.35 2.63 -6.79
C GLU A 62 -16.60 1.17 -7.11
N GLN A 63 -15.64 0.30 -6.77
CA GLN A 63 -15.75 -1.14 -6.97
C GLN A 63 -16.71 -1.81 -5.98
N GLY A 64 -17.24 -1.05 -5.03
CA GLY A 64 -18.20 -1.58 -4.09
C GLY A 64 -17.64 -2.11 -2.78
N TYR A 65 -16.35 -1.87 -2.52
CA TYR A 65 -15.79 -2.25 -1.22
C TYR A 65 -16.45 -1.42 -0.12
N ARG A 66 -16.72 -2.05 1.00
CA ARG A 66 -17.27 -1.35 2.17
C ARG A 66 -16.23 -0.41 2.75
N PRO A 67 -16.65 0.74 3.34
CA PRO A 67 -15.70 1.67 3.94
C PRO A 67 -14.75 1.04 4.96
N VAL A 68 -15.22 0.08 5.75
CA VAL A 68 -14.36 -0.60 6.73
C VAL A 68 -13.26 -1.40 6.03
N SER A 69 -13.58 -2.04 4.90
CA SER A 69 -12.59 -2.78 4.11
C SER A 69 -11.61 -1.83 3.44
N VAL A 70 -12.12 -0.73 2.90
CA VAL A 70 -11.27 0.29 2.28
C VAL A 70 -10.28 0.84 3.31
N ASN A 71 -10.75 1.15 4.52
CA ASN A 71 -9.87 1.65 5.56
C ASN A 71 -8.78 0.66 5.94
N ALA A 72 -9.11 -0.63 6.00
CA ALA A 72 -8.12 -1.67 6.29
C ALA A 72 -7.07 -1.75 5.18
N MET A 73 -7.49 -1.65 3.92
CA MET A 73 -6.57 -1.68 2.78
C MET A 73 -5.69 -0.43 2.75
N LEU A 74 -6.26 0.74 3.08
CA LEU A 74 -5.51 1.98 3.17
C LEU A 74 -4.49 1.93 4.31
N ALA A 75 -4.85 1.33 5.44
CA ALA A 75 -3.92 1.16 6.55
C ALA A 75 -2.69 0.36 6.10
N ALA A 76 -2.92 -0.71 5.35
CA ALA A 76 -1.83 -1.53 4.82
C ALA A 76 -0.94 -0.73 3.87
N VAL A 77 -1.54 -0.01 2.93
CA VAL A 77 -0.79 0.78 1.95
C VAL A 77 -0.06 1.94 2.63
N ASN A 78 -0.69 2.61 3.59
CA ASN A 78 -0.02 3.67 4.33
C ASN A 78 1.20 3.13 5.09
N LYS A 79 1.10 1.93 5.65
CA LYS A 79 2.21 1.28 6.31
C LYS A 79 3.34 0.98 5.32
N LEU A 80 2.99 0.52 4.12
CA LEU A 80 3.95 0.30 3.04
C LEU A 80 4.67 1.60 2.68
N LEU A 81 3.92 2.70 2.57
CA LEU A 81 4.50 3.99 2.23
C LEU A 81 5.47 4.48 3.30
N VAL A 82 5.15 4.25 4.58
CA VAL A 82 6.07 4.55 5.67
C VAL A 82 7.34 3.72 5.54
N CYS A 83 7.19 2.43 5.25
CA CYS A 83 8.33 1.53 5.05
C CYS A 83 9.24 2.00 3.91
N MET A 84 8.65 2.58 2.87
CA MET A 84 9.38 3.08 1.70
C MET A 84 9.93 4.50 1.90
N GLY A 85 9.67 5.12 3.05
CA GLY A 85 10.11 6.48 3.30
C GLY A 85 9.26 7.54 2.60
N ARG A 86 8.03 7.22 2.23
CA ARG A 86 7.14 8.13 1.52
C ARG A 86 5.87 8.42 2.32
N GLU A 87 6.05 8.88 3.55
CA GLU A 87 4.93 9.27 4.41
C GLU A 87 4.09 10.39 3.81
N ASP A 88 4.71 11.21 2.96
CA ASP A 88 4.04 12.30 2.25
C ASP A 88 2.93 11.82 1.33
N CYS A 89 2.97 10.54 0.93
CA CYS A 89 1.97 9.95 0.03
C CYS A 89 0.82 9.25 0.75
N LYS A 90 0.81 9.25 2.08
CA LYS A 90 -0.24 8.56 2.85
C LYS A 90 -1.62 9.14 2.55
N VAL A 91 -2.61 8.26 2.56
CA VAL A 91 -4.00 8.61 2.27
C VAL A 91 -4.78 8.67 3.58
N ARG A 92 -5.62 9.68 3.73
CA ARG A 92 -6.52 9.78 4.89
C ARG A 92 -7.73 8.87 4.70
N TYR A 93 -8.15 8.31 5.80
CA TYR A 93 -9.33 7.44 5.83
C TYR A 93 -10.62 8.19 5.55
#